data_95a4fb5731ed8a3c5e53f2c54d8ef373
#
_entry.id   95a4fb5731ed8a3c5e53f2c54d8ef373
#
_cell.length_a   1.000
_cell.length_b   1.000
_cell.length_c   1.000
_cell.angle_alpha   90.00
_cell.angle_beta   90.00
_cell.angle_gamma   90.00
#
_symmetry.space_group_name_H-M   'P 1'
#
loop_
_entity.id
_entity.type
_entity.pdbx_description
1 polymer ?
#
loop_
_entity_poly.entity_id
_entity_poly.type
_entity_poly.pdbx_seq_one_letter_code
_entity_poly.pdbx_strand_id
1 'polypeptide(L)'
;MVPVGFGTDALGGVINIVTNKQKRNWFLDASYSYGSFNTHKSYVNFGQSFKNGLTYEINAYQNYSDNNYYINNWVEEFNHENNTSVSDENNIQRVKRFNDTFHNEAVIGKIGITGKSWADRLMFNVAYSHFYKEIQNGVYQGIVFGEKHRHGYSIVPSVEYRKQNLFTKGLDVTVTANYNHNLTTNVDTAMYKYNWLGDRIPRSTAGEQNHQFSEQINTNWNTTLTAVYRLGKMHSFTFNNVFSTFRRTGRSLIEKNSVLEDYDEPTKSRKNIAGLSYRLMPSEKWNLSVFGKHYNSYSEGTVQLSDNNVGSDTRVSQNVSSFGYGAAGTYFLGKAIQLKLSYEKALRMPSTQELFGDGDLEAGKADLKPERSDNVNLSASYNKQLGKHGLYVEGGIIYRNTQDYIKRDLSTVGGTSYGSYTNHGRVETKGFNVSLRYSYSNWFNLGGTFNNLDTRDKEKKRAASSGQNALTYGQRIPNIPYQYANIDMNFYWHNLFAKGNTLTFGWDCFYQHDFPLYWENFGDPSTKIRIPQQISHNLSLGYSIRNGRYNISFECRNLTDEKLYDNFSLQKAGRAFYGKFRVYFGK
;
A
#
# COMPACT_ATOMS: atom_id res chain seq x y z
N MET A 1 2.38 -4.59 18.21
CA MET A 1 1.92 -3.31 18.80
C MET A 1 2.38 -2.15 17.95
N VAL A 2 1.48 -1.22 17.69
CA VAL A 2 1.79 0.00 16.93
C VAL A 2 2.08 1.14 17.91
N PRO A 3 3.33 1.68 17.93
CA PRO A 3 3.69 2.76 18.83
C PRO A 3 2.84 4.01 18.61
N VAL A 4 2.47 4.70 19.70
CA VAL A 4 1.64 5.91 19.66
C VAL A 4 2.22 7.01 18.77
N GLY A 5 3.54 7.16 18.74
CA GLY A 5 4.20 8.18 17.91
C GLY A 5 3.93 8.09 16.40
N PHE A 6 3.34 6.99 15.91
CA PHE A 6 2.90 6.87 14.51
C PHE A 6 1.44 7.27 14.27
N GLY A 7 0.64 7.47 15.34
CA GLY A 7 -0.71 8.02 15.26
C GLY A 7 -1.67 7.27 14.35
N THR A 8 -1.53 5.94 14.24
CA THR A 8 -2.28 5.13 13.29
C THR A 8 -3.27 4.19 13.97
N ASP A 9 -4.30 3.83 13.23
CA ASP A 9 -5.33 2.83 13.54
C ASP A 9 -5.02 1.45 12.93
N ALA A 10 -3.76 1.14 12.65
CA ALA A 10 -3.35 -0.13 12.07
C ALA A 10 -3.41 -1.30 13.07
N LEU A 11 -3.89 -2.47 12.62
CA LEU A 11 -3.91 -3.72 13.41
C LEU A 11 -2.63 -4.54 13.23
N GLY A 12 -2.03 -4.48 12.04
CA GLY A 12 -0.92 -5.38 11.66
C GLY A 12 0.47 -4.88 12.03
N GLY A 13 0.71 -3.61 11.90
CA GLY A 13 2.03 -2.99 12.07
C GLY A 13 2.17 -1.69 11.29
N VAL A 14 3.35 -1.09 11.36
CA VAL A 14 3.68 0.16 10.66
C VAL A 14 5.02 0.00 9.95
N ILE A 15 5.07 0.42 8.70
CA ILE A 15 6.31 0.57 7.94
C ILE A 15 6.76 2.02 8.07
N ASN A 16 7.90 2.26 8.69
CA ASN A 16 8.48 3.59 8.82
C ASN A 16 9.68 3.72 7.86
N ILE A 17 9.54 4.56 6.84
CA ILE A 17 10.61 4.86 5.89
C ILE A 17 11.40 6.07 6.39
N VAL A 18 12.63 5.84 6.78
CA VAL A 18 13.53 6.90 7.25
C VAL A 18 14.45 7.30 6.10
N THR A 19 14.29 8.52 5.62
CA THR A 19 15.16 9.09 4.59
C THR A 19 16.47 9.61 5.21
N ASN A 20 17.55 9.52 4.44
CA ASN A 20 18.84 10.03 4.89
C ASN A 20 18.81 11.58 4.92
N LYS A 21 18.96 12.15 6.11
CA LYS A 21 18.97 13.61 6.35
C LYS A 21 20.40 14.16 6.42
N GLN A 22 21.32 13.66 5.60
CA GLN A 22 22.69 14.21 5.61
C GLN A 22 22.67 15.70 5.27
N LYS A 23 23.24 16.51 6.17
CA LYS A 23 23.50 17.93 5.91
C LYS A 23 24.62 18.02 4.87
N ARG A 24 24.28 18.32 3.65
CA ARG A 24 25.23 18.59 2.56
C ARG A 24 25.03 20.03 2.09
N ASN A 25 26.11 20.69 1.68
CA ASN A 25 26.00 22.03 1.13
C ASN A 25 25.12 22.02 -0.12
N TRP A 26 25.33 21.04 -1.00
CA TRP A 26 24.49 20.76 -2.15
C TRP A 26 24.60 19.31 -2.60
N PHE A 27 23.60 18.82 -3.32
CA PHE A 27 23.63 17.53 -4.00
C PHE A 27 22.78 17.54 -5.26
N LEU A 28 23.17 16.70 -6.20
CA LEU A 28 22.40 16.33 -7.40
C LEU A 28 22.39 14.80 -7.50
N ASP A 29 21.21 14.24 -7.59
CA ASP A 29 20.97 12.80 -7.82
C ASP A 29 20.05 12.67 -9.03
N ALA A 30 20.52 12.09 -10.12
CA ALA A 30 19.73 11.89 -11.31
C ALA A 30 19.87 10.48 -11.83
N SER A 31 18.78 9.90 -12.32
CA SER A 31 18.79 8.58 -12.92
C SER A 31 17.78 8.43 -14.02
N TYR A 32 18.11 7.55 -14.96
CA TYR A 32 17.22 7.09 -16.00
C TYR A 32 17.27 5.57 -16.08
N SER A 33 16.10 4.95 -16.23
CA SER A 33 15.96 3.51 -16.43
C SER A 33 15.07 3.23 -17.63
N TYR A 34 15.48 2.24 -18.42
CA TYR A 34 14.73 1.71 -19.54
C TYR A 34 14.61 0.20 -19.41
N GLY A 35 13.49 -0.39 -19.83
CA GLY A 35 13.29 -1.83 -19.74
C GLY A 35 12.10 -2.36 -20.51
N SER A 36 11.79 -3.63 -20.26
CA SER A 36 10.70 -4.37 -20.86
C SER A 36 9.38 -3.59 -20.79
N PHE A 37 8.49 -3.84 -21.75
CA PHE A 37 7.18 -3.21 -21.88
C PHE A 37 7.27 -1.69 -22.10
N ASN A 38 8.33 -1.26 -22.83
CA ASN A 38 8.61 0.15 -23.11
C ASN A 38 8.61 1.00 -21.81
N THR A 39 9.21 0.46 -20.75
CA THR A 39 9.20 1.12 -19.45
C THR A 39 10.32 2.14 -19.36
N HIS A 40 9.96 3.41 -19.11
CA HIS A 40 10.86 4.53 -18.89
C HIS A 40 10.67 5.08 -17.47
N LYS A 41 11.77 5.31 -16.75
CA LYS A 41 11.73 5.97 -15.45
C LYS A 41 12.84 7.00 -15.37
N SER A 42 12.48 8.25 -15.20
CA SER A 42 13.40 9.36 -14.97
C SER A 42 13.24 9.89 -13.56
N TYR A 43 14.34 10.29 -12.96
CA TYR A 43 14.36 10.87 -11.62
C TYR A 43 15.47 11.89 -11.51
N VAL A 44 15.15 13.05 -10.93
CA VAL A 44 16.12 14.10 -10.59
C VAL A 44 15.80 14.63 -9.20
N ASN A 45 16.79 14.68 -8.34
CA ASN A 45 16.69 15.35 -7.04
C ASN A 45 17.90 16.28 -6.85
N PHE A 46 17.63 17.56 -6.67
CA PHE A 46 18.62 18.59 -6.40
C PHE A 46 18.29 19.29 -5.10
N GLY A 47 19.27 19.52 -4.25
CA GLY A 47 19.08 20.25 -3.03
C GLY A 47 20.32 21.03 -2.61
N GLN A 48 20.09 22.15 -1.93
CA GLN A 48 21.13 22.99 -1.39
C GLN A 48 20.73 23.55 -0.02
N SER A 49 21.71 23.55 0.89
CA SER A 49 21.59 24.19 2.19
C SER A 49 22.70 25.21 2.36
N PHE A 50 22.33 26.43 2.69
CA PHE A 50 23.28 27.54 2.92
C PHE A 50 23.69 27.62 4.39
N LYS A 51 24.81 28.27 4.66
CA LYS A 51 25.31 28.50 6.04
C LYS A 51 24.34 29.27 6.93
N ASN A 52 23.52 30.15 6.35
CA ASN A 52 22.46 30.87 7.07
C ASN A 52 21.23 30.00 7.41
N GLY A 53 21.21 28.73 7.03
CA GLY A 53 20.13 27.77 7.28
C GLY A 53 19.05 27.73 6.20
N LEU A 54 19.06 28.63 5.21
CA LEU A 54 18.16 28.53 4.07
C LEU A 54 18.43 27.22 3.34
N THR A 55 17.38 26.44 3.07
CA THR A 55 17.46 25.14 2.41
C THR A 55 16.35 25.04 1.37
N TYR A 56 16.69 24.57 0.17
CA TYR A 56 15.71 24.21 -0.83
C TYR A 56 16.05 22.85 -1.47
N GLU A 57 15.02 22.18 -1.95
CA GLU A 57 15.12 20.88 -2.63
C GLU A 57 14.06 20.83 -3.73
N ILE A 58 14.44 20.31 -4.89
CA ILE A 58 13.55 20.04 -6.02
C ILE A 58 13.71 18.57 -6.37
N ASN A 59 12.60 17.85 -6.34
CA ASN A 59 12.52 16.46 -6.75
C ASN A 59 11.55 16.37 -7.92
N ALA A 60 11.96 15.73 -9.02
CA ALA A 60 11.10 15.47 -10.15
C ALA A 60 11.27 14.03 -10.60
N TYR A 61 10.17 13.40 -10.98
CA TYR A 61 10.20 12.06 -11.56
C TYR A 61 9.12 11.88 -12.62
N GLN A 62 9.38 10.92 -13.50
CA GLN A 62 8.46 10.47 -14.52
C GLN A 62 8.56 8.94 -14.61
N ASN A 63 7.40 8.28 -14.74
CA ASN A 63 7.29 6.87 -15.05
C ASN A 63 6.36 6.69 -16.24
N TYR A 64 6.76 5.87 -17.18
CA TYR A 64 5.97 5.48 -18.34
C TYR A 64 6.12 3.98 -18.59
N SER A 65 5.06 3.31 -18.97
CA SER A 65 5.11 1.92 -19.48
C SER A 65 3.88 1.63 -20.31
N ASP A 66 4.05 0.93 -21.41
CA ASP A 66 2.92 0.39 -22.20
C ASP A 66 2.23 -0.77 -21.45
N ASN A 67 2.93 -1.41 -20.48
CA ASN A 67 2.47 -2.62 -19.78
C ASN A 67 1.95 -3.72 -20.72
N ASN A 68 2.47 -3.77 -21.94
CA ASN A 68 2.03 -4.62 -23.05
C ASN A 68 2.61 -6.05 -22.97
N TYR A 69 2.67 -6.63 -21.77
CA TYR A 69 3.13 -7.99 -21.57
C TYR A 69 2.11 -9.02 -22.01
N TYR A 70 2.59 -10.26 -22.23
CA TYR A 70 1.76 -11.39 -22.58
C TYR A 70 1.17 -12.05 -21.33
N ILE A 71 -0.08 -12.49 -21.48
CA ILE A 71 -0.81 -13.31 -20.50
C ILE A 71 -1.43 -14.50 -21.21
N ASN A 72 -1.86 -15.51 -20.48
CA ASN A 72 -2.69 -16.59 -20.98
C ASN A 72 -4.14 -16.36 -20.53
N ASN A 73 -5.04 -16.26 -21.49
CA ASN A 73 -6.46 -16.12 -21.21
C ASN A 73 -7.31 -16.73 -22.33
N TRP A 74 -8.55 -17.09 -22.02
CA TRP A 74 -9.50 -17.45 -23.05
C TRP A 74 -9.86 -16.23 -23.90
N VAL A 75 -10.14 -16.47 -25.18
CA VAL A 75 -10.47 -15.44 -26.15
C VAL A 75 -11.91 -15.64 -26.63
N GLU A 76 -12.70 -14.59 -26.48
CA GLU A 76 -14.05 -14.54 -27.02
C GLU A 76 -13.99 -14.41 -28.54
N GLU A 77 -14.73 -15.24 -29.28
CA GLU A 77 -14.80 -15.20 -30.74
C GLU A 77 -15.96 -14.31 -31.17
N PHE A 78 -15.72 -13.38 -32.09
CA PHE A 78 -16.71 -12.47 -32.61
C PHE A 78 -17.21 -12.90 -33.99
N ASN A 79 -18.54 -12.91 -34.17
CA ASN A 79 -19.17 -13.02 -35.45
C ASN A 79 -19.56 -11.63 -35.95
N HIS A 80 -18.85 -11.09 -36.92
CA HIS A 80 -19.04 -9.73 -37.45
C HIS A 80 -20.28 -9.59 -38.36
N GLU A 81 -20.84 -10.71 -38.87
CA GLU A 81 -22.06 -10.65 -39.69
C GLU A 81 -23.30 -10.30 -38.88
N ASN A 82 -23.39 -10.84 -37.69
CA ASN A 82 -24.56 -10.63 -36.80
C ASN A 82 -24.22 -9.91 -35.48
N ASN A 83 -22.98 -9.47 -35.31
CA ASN A 83 -22.48 -8.78 -34.10
C ASN A 83 -22.69 -9.59 -32.82
N THR A 84 -22.50 -10.91 -32.89
CA THR A 84 -22.59 -11.80 -31.72
C THR A 84 -21.23 -12.29 -31.28
N SER A 85 -21.16 -12.83 -30.08
CA SER A 85 -19.95 -13.39 -29.52
C SER A 85 -20.18 -14.76 -28.91
N VAL A 86 -19.15 -15.62 -28.97
CA VAL A 86 -19.13 -16.93 -28.32
C VAL A 86 -17.95 -16.98 -27.37
N SER A 87 -18.23 -17.34 -26.13
CA SER A 87 -17.22 -17.51 -25.08
C SER A 87 -16.95 -18.99 -24.89
N ASP A 88 -15.71 -19.40 -25.10
CA ASP A 88 -15.20 -20.71 -24.73
C ASP A 88 -14.02 -20.55 -23.75
N GLU A 89 -14.26 -20.79 -22.47
CA GLU A 89 -13.25 -20.67 -21.42
C GLU A 89 -12.10 -21.69 -21.59
N ASN A 90 -12.26 -22.71 -22.42
CA ASN A 90 -11.22 -23.68 -22.75
C ASN A 90 -10.31 -23.22 -23.88
N ASN A 91 -10.71 -22.23 -24.67
CA ASN A 91 -9.92 -21.65 -25.76
C ASN A 91 -8.84 -20.68 -25.21
N ILE A 92 -7.91 -21.20 -24.41
CA ILE A 92 -6.87 -20.41 -23.78
C ILE A 92 -5.74 -20.14 -24.79
N GLN A 93 -5.50 -18.86 -25.05
CA GLN A 93 -4.46 -18.37 -25.94
C GLN A 93 -3.46 -17.49 -25.20
N ARG A 94 -2.26 -17.33 -25.76
CA ARG A 94 -1.27 -16.35 -25.34
C ARG A 94 -1.57 -15.03 -26.01
N VAL A 95 -2.09 -14.07 -25.25
CA VAL A 95 -2.54 -12.77 -25.74
C VAL A 95 -1.70 -11.65 -25.16
N LYS A 96 -1.62 -10.53 -25.89
CA LYS A 96 -0.88 -9.35 -25.48
C LYS A 96 -1.83 -8.29 -24.94
N ARG A 97 -1.48 -7.64 -23.82
CA ARG A 97 -2.19 -6.46 -23.33
C ARG A 97 -1.98 -5.30 -24.31
N PHE A 98 -3.01 -4.49 -24.56
CA PHE A 98 -2.99 -3.44 -25.58
C PHE A 98 -3.61 -2.10 -25.12
N ASN A 99 -4.36 -2.09 -24.00
CA ASN A 99 -4.97 -0.92 -23.38
C ASN A 99 -4.59 -0.83 -21.88
N ASP A 100 -3.27 -0.77 -21.58
CA ASP A 100 -2.76 -0.78 -20.20
C ASP A 100 -1.62 0.22 -19.99
N THR A 101 -1.50 1.20 -20.87
CA THR A 101 -0.48 2.27 -20.75
C THR A 101 -0.65 3.02 -19.43
N PHE A 102 0.47 3.24 -18.77
CA PHE A 102 0.55 4.06 -17.57
C PHE A 102 1.63 5.12 -17.72
N HIS A 103 1.26 6.37 -17.48
CA HIS A 103 2.17 7.50 -17.43
C HIS A 103 1.88 8.34 -16.21
N ASN A 104 2.91 8.63 -15.41
CA ASN A 104 2.80 9.64 -14.36
C ASN A 104 4.08 10.43 -14.20
N GLU A 105 3.91 11.68 -13.80
CA GLU A 105 4.99 12.62 -13.55
C GLU A 105 4.69 13.46 -12.32
N ALA A 106 5.74 13.86 -11.59
CA ALA A 106 5.58 14.74 -10.46
C ALA A 106 6.79 15.64 -10.27
N VAL A 107 6.52 16.83 -9.75
CA VAL A 107 7.52 17.78 -9.27
C VAL A 107 7.19 18.18 -7.85
N ILE A 108 8.19 18.09 -6.97
CA ILE A 108 8.08 18.44 -5.55
C ILE A 108 9.12 19.49 -5.24
N GLY A 109 8.66 20.71 -4.97
CA GLY A 109 9.48 21.81 -4.50
C GLY A 109 9.43 21.94 -2.99
N LYS A 110 10.57 22.12 -2.34
CA LYS A 110 10.67 22.36 -0.89
C LYS A 110 11.56 23.56 -0.65
N ILE A 111 11.15 24.44 0.25
CA ILE A 111 11.94 25.59 0.71
C ILE A 111 11.73 25.81 2.20
N GLY A 112 12.78 26.20 2.90
CA GLY A 112 12.64 26.47 4.32
C GLY A 112 13.94 26.79 5.02
N ILE A 113 13.90 26.70 6.33
CA ILE A 113 15.00 27.08 7.22
C ILE A 113 15.34 25.91 8.13
N THR A 114 16.64 25.69 8.32
CA THR A 114 17.17 24.66 9.20
C THR A 114 18.18 25.21 10.20
N GLY A 115 18.30 24.60 11.39
CA GLY A 115 19.35 24.89 12.37
C GLY A 115 19.21 26.27 13.06
N LYS A 116 17.98 26.75 13.27
CA LYS A 116 17.70 27.98 14.03
C LYS A 116 17.36 27.68 15.48
N SER A 117 17.54 28.68 16.36
CA SER A 117 17.21 28.56 17.79
C SER A 117 15.74 28.22 18.04
N TRP A 118 14.84 28.72 17.20
CA TRP A 118 13.38 28.53 17.28
C TRP A 118 12.87 27.37 16.42
N ALA A 119 13.65 26.87 15.45
CA ALA A 119 13.29 25.74 14.60
C ALA A 119 14.53 24.96 14.16
N ASP A 120 14.61 23.66 14.48
CA ASP A 120 15.64 22.79 13.90
C ASP A 120 15.35 22.57 12.42
N ARG A 121 14.06 22.60 12.05
CA ARG A 121 13.58 22.50 10.68
C ARG A 121 12.19 23.13 10.55
N LEU A 122 12.04 24.03 9.61
CA LEU A 122 10.77 24.55 9.12
C LEU A 122 10.82 24.50 7.59
N MET A 123 9.96 23.69 6.97
CA MET A 123 9.92 23.52 5.51
C MET A 123 8.50 23.70 4.99
N PHE A 124 8.37 24.44 3.91
CA PHE A 124 7.18 24.54 3.08
C PHE A 124 7.44 23.73 1.81
N ASN A 125 6.49 22.87 1.44
CA ASN A 125 6.62 22.03 0.28
C ASN A 125 5.34 22.13 -0.57
N VAL A 126 5.51 22.02 -1.88
CA VAL A 126 4.39 21.86 -2.83
C VAL A 126 4.75 20.68 -3.74
N ALA A 127 3.86 19.71 -3.82
CA ALA A 127 3.93 18.65 -4.81
C ALA A 127 2.84 18.86 -5.85
N TYR A 128 3.21 18.77 -7.12
CA TYR A 128 2.30 18.65 -8.26
C TYR A 128 2.55 17.33 -8.95
N SER A 129 1.49 16.60 -9.29
CA SER A 129 1.59 15.39 -10.09
C SER A 129 0.46 15.30 -11.10
N HIS A 130 0.73 14.65 -12.21
CA HIS A 130 -0.23 14.31 -13.25
C HIS A 130 -0.10 12.82 -13.56
N PHE A 131 -1.22 12.17 -13.94
CA PHE A 131 -1.21 10.79 -14.39
C PHE A 131 -2.22 10.55 -15.52
N TYR A 132 -1.89 9.57 -16.35
CA TYR A 132 -2.76 8.94 -17.34
C TYR A 132 -2.66 7.42 -17.18
N LYS A 133 -3.78 6.72 -17.21
CA LYS A 133 -3.83 5.27 -17.09
C LYS A 133 -4.93 4.68 -17.96
N GLU A 134 -4.58 3.82 -18.88
CA GLU A 134 -5.49 2.91 -19.58
C GLU A 134 -5.89 1.76 -18.66
N ILE A 135 -7.06 1.19 -18.87
CA ILE A 135 -7.61 0.11 -18.06
C ILE A 135 -7.97 -1.05 -18.98
N GLN A 136 -7.12 -2.08 -18.99
CA GLN A 136 -7.24 -3.20 -19.93
C GLN A 136 -8.37 -4.16 -19.59
N ASN A 137 -8.67 -4.36 -18.31
CA ASN A 137 -9.63 -5.38 -17.87
C ASN A 137 -10.35 -4.97 -16.60
N GLY A 138 -11.49 -5.59 -16.36
CA GLY A 138 -12.25 -5.47 -15.12
C GLY A 138 -11.59 -6.25 -13.96
N VAL A 139 -12.36 -6.48 -12.89
CA VAL A 139 -11.93 -7.29 -11.73
C VAL A 139 -11.70 -8.76 -12.08
N TYR A 140 -12.23 -9.23 -13.23
CA TYR A 140 -11.94 -10.51 -13.84
C TYR A 140 -11.11 -10.33 -15.10
N GLN A 141 -10.13 -11.19 -15.31
CA GLN A 141 -9.25 -11.11 -16.47
C GLN A 141 -9.99 -11.39 -17.81
N GLY A 142 -11.12 -12.07 -17.78
CA GLY A 142 -11.95 -12.32 -18.95
C GLY A 142 -12.72 -11.09 -19.47
N ILE A 143 -12.89 -10.04 -18.65
CA ILE A 143 -13.57 -8.80 -19.05
C ILE A 143 -12.54 -7.85 -19.64
N VAL A 144 -12.64 -7.59 -20.95
CA VAL A 144 -11.66 -6.81 -21.72
C VAL A 144 -12.19 -5.41 -22.01
N PHE A 145 -11.36 -4.40 -21.78
CA PHE A 145 -11.61 -3.01 -22.15
C PHE A 145 -10.57 -2.55 -23.16
N GLY A 146 -11.00 -1.91 -24.23
CA GLY A 146 -10.14 -1.45 -25.31
C GLY A 146 -9.92 0.05 -25.37
N GLU A 147 -10.81 0.83 -24.74
CA GLU A 147 -10.76 2.31 -24.78
C GLU A 147 -10.90 2.94 -23.40
N LYS A 148 -11.29 2.18 -22.40
CA LYS A 148 -11.48 2.69 -21.02
C LYS A 148 -10.16 3.21 -20.47
N HIS A 149 -10.19 4.44 -19.92
CA HIS A 149 -9.03 5.08 -19.31
C HIS A 149 -9.40 6.09 -18.25
N ARG A 150 -8.40 6.56 -17.51
CA ARG A 150 -8.53 7.65 -16.55
C ARG A 150 -7.28 8.53 -16.53
N HIS A 151 -7.46 9.80 -16.20
CA HIS A 151 -6.38 10.75 -16.03
C HIS A 151 -6.69 11.75 -14.93
N GLY A 152 -5.70 12.46 -14.47
CA GLY A 152 -5.92 13.45 -13.43
C GLY A 152 -4.65 14.11 -12.93
N TYR A 153 -4.83 15.05 -12.00
CA TYR A 153 -3.72 15.73 -11.37
C TYR A 153 -3.93 15.89 -9.87
N SER A 154 -2.85 16.17 -9.17
CA SER A 154 -2.84 16.40 -7.73
C SER A 154 -1.96 17.58 -7.38
N ILE A 155 -2.42 18.45 -6.45
CA ILE A 155 -1.64 19.53 -5.85
C ILE A 155 -1.66 19.35 -4.34
N VAL A 156 -0.46 19.30 -3.74
CA VAL A 156 -0.29 18.99 -2.30
C VAL A 156 0.67 19.99 -1.65
N PRO A 157 0.20 21.17 -1.22
CA PRO A 157 0.96 22.02 -0.31
C PRO A 157 1.07 21.36 1.07
N SER A 158 2.23 21.51 1.70
CA SER A 158 2.49 20.96 3.03
C SER A 158 3.51 21.79 3.82
N VAL A 159 3.47 21.65 5.15
CA VAL A 159 4.43 22.25 6.07
C VAL A 159 4.95 21.23 7.05
N GLU A 160 6.23 21.28 7.34
CA GLU A 160 6.91 20.48 8.38
C GLU A 160 7.61 21.45 9.34
N TYR A 161 7.28 21.35 10.63
CA TYR A 161 8.00 22.00 11.72
C TYR A 161 8.57 20.99 12.67
N ARG A 162 9.83 21.15 13.06
CA ARG A 162 10.48 20.32 14.07
C ARG A 162 11.35 21.17 14.97
N LYS A 163 11.23 20.93 16.29
CA LYS A 163 12.09 21.55 17.29
C LYS A 163 12.37 20.56 18.42
N GLN A 164 13.65 20.38 18.72
CA GLN A 164 14.11 19.68 19.92
C GLN A 164 14.27 20.68 21.07
N ASN A 165 13.98 20.21 22.29
CA ASN A 165 14.02 21.04 23.50
C ASN A 165 13.20 22.34 23.38
N LEU A 166 12.00 22.26 22.78
CA LEU A 166 11.07 23.37 22.65
C LEU A 166 10.58 23.78 24.05
N PHE A 167 10.75 25.05 24.41
CA PHE A 167 10.42 25.66 25.72
C PHE A 167 11.18 25.08 26.92
N THR A 168 11.44 23.77 26.98
CA THR A 168 12.13 23.09 28.07
C THR A 168 13.01 21.95 27.56
N LYS A 169 14.08 21.66 28.31
CA LYS A 169 14.98 20.55 27.99
C LYS A 169 14.22 19.21 28.02
N GLY A 170 14.38 18.42 26.96
CA GLY A 170 13.75 17.10 26.84
C GLY A 170 12.43 17.09 26.10
N LEU A 171 11.81 18.24 25.80
CA LEU A 171 10.57 18.33 25.02
C LEU A 171 10.90 18.50 23.53
N ASP A 172 10.64 17.46 22.73
CA ASP A 172 10.77 17.50 21.27
C ASP A 172 9.37 17.55 20.65
N VAL A 173 9.16 18.46 19.71
CA VAL A 173 7.90 18.65 19.01
C VAL A 173 8.11 18.54 17.50
N THR A 174 7.23 17.81 16.84
CA THR A 174 7.13 17.73 15.39
C THR A 174 5.69 17.96 14.98
N VAL A 175 5.47 18.86 14.03
CA VAL A 175 4.17 19.14 13.42
C VAL A 175 4.30 19.00 11.92
N THR A 176 3.39 18.28 11.30
CA THR A 176 3.24 18.23 9.85
C THR A 176 1.78 18.49 9.48
N ALA A 177 1.57 19.27 8.45
CA ALA A 177 0.25 19.49 7.89
C ALA A 177 0.32 19.49 6.36
N ASN A 178 -0.68 18.91 5.71
CA ASN A 178 -0.81 18.96 4.27
C ASN A 178 -2.29 19.10 3.87
N TYR A 179 -2.49 19.71 2.71
CA TYR A 179 -3.75 19.76 2.02
C TYR A 179 -3.60 19.09 0.66
N ASN A 180 -4.44 18.12 0.35
CA ASN A 180 -4.44 17.46 -0.95
C ASN A 180 -5.65 17.92 -1.74
N HIS A 181 -5.44 18.27 -2.99
CA HIS A 181 -6.48 18.49 -3.98
C HIS A 181 -6.17 17.59 -5.18
N ASN A 182 -7.05 16.61 -5.41
CA ASN A 182 -6.88 15.62 -6.47
C ASN A 182 -8.10 15.67 -7.37
N LEU A 183 -7.92 15.84 -8.67
CA LEU A 183 -8.93 15.70 -9.70
C LEU A 183 -8.64 14.43 -10.50
N THR A 184 -9.66 13.60 -10.70
CA THR A 184 -9.60 12.40 -11.54
C THR A 184 -10.78 12.43 -12.51
N THR A 185 -10.51 12.25 -13.79
CA THR A 185 -11.48 12.06 -14.84
C THR A 185 -11.49 10.58 -15.25
N ASN A 186 -12.67 9.95 -15.17
CA ASN A 186 -12.91 8.59 -15.64
C ASN A 186 -13.63 8.64 -16.97
N VAL A 187 -13.14 7.88 -17.95
CA VAL A 187 -13.67 7.82 -19.32
C VAL A 187 -13.96 6.37 -19.69
N ASP A 188 -15.24 6.08 -19.92
CA ASP A 188 -15.77 4.81 -20.41
C ASP A 188 -16.94 5.08 -21.34
N THR A 189 -16.63 5.48 -22.58
CA THR A 189 -17.59 5.94 -23.59
C THR A 189 -17.55 5.11 -24.88
N ALA A 190 -16.82 3.99 -24.88
CA ALA A 190 -16.65 3.14 -26.05
C ALA A 190 -17.98 2.61 -26.56
N MET A 191 -18.13 2.58 -27.88
CA MET A 191 -19.28 2.00 -28.60
C MET A 191 -18.99 0.60 -29.13
N TYR A 192 -17.90 -0.03 -28.66
CA TYR A 192 -17.43 -1.33 -29.08
C TYR A 192 -17.21 -2.25 -27.89
N LYS A 193 -17.40 -3.55 -28.11
CA LYS A 193 -16.94 -4.63 -27.22
C LYS A 193 -15.66 -5.19 -27.81
N TYR A 194 -14.62 -5.32 -27.00
CA TYR A 194 -13.30 -5.83 -27.38
C TYR A 194 -13.08 -7.23 -26.86
N ASN A 195 -12.30 -8.02 -27.59
CA ASN A 195 -11.70 -9.25 -27.09
C ASN A 195 -10.19 -9.09 -26.85
N TRP A 196 -9.54 -10.13 -26.33
CA TRP A 196 -8.11 -10.10 -26.03
C TRP A 196 -7.18 -10.01 -27.22
N LEU A 197 -7.67 -10.22 -28.44
CA LEU A 197 -6.89 -10.02 -29.70
C LEU A 197 -6.98 -8.56 -30.18
N GLY A 198 -7.77 -7.72 -29.51
CA GLY A 198 -8.05 -6.34 -29.94
C GLY A 198 -9.11 -6.27 -31.04
N ASP A 199 -9.74 -7.39 -31.38
CA ASP A 199 -10.89 -7.40 -32.27
C ASP A 199 -12.14 -6.85 -31.57
N ARG A 200 -13.09 -6.29 -32.32
CA ARG A 200 -14.22 -5.56 -31.76
C ARG A 200 -15.49 -5.68 -32.57
N ILE A 201 -16.62 -5.68 -31.89
CA ILE A 201 -17.97 -5.59 -32.47
C ILE A 201 -18.73 -4.41 -31.89
N PRO A 202 -19.66 -3.79 -32.65
CA PRO A 202 -20.49 -2.68 -32.16
C PRO A 202 -21.33 -3.06 -30.94
N ARG A 203 -21.55 -2.11 -30.05
CA ARG A 203 -22.49 -2.21 -28.91
C ARG A 203 -23.70 -1.31 -29.15
N SER A 204 -24.83 -1.70 -28.59
CA SER A 204 -26.06 -0.88 -28.58
C SER A 204 -26.01 0.25 -27.57
N THR A 205 -25.17 0.14 -26.54
CA THR A 205 -25.01 1.11 -25.45
C THR A 205 -23.55 1.47 -25.28
N ALA A 206 -23.26 2.73 -25.02
CA ALA A 206 -21.90 3.20 -24.74
C ALA A 206 -21.38 2.66 -23.39
N GLY A 207 -20.06 2.58 -23.30
CA GLY A 207 -19.35 2.13 -22.11
C GLY A 207 -19.00 0.63 -22.13
N GLU A 208 -17.78 0.29 -21.78
CA GLU A 208 -17.29 -1.09 -21.72
C GLU A 208 -17.69 -1.77 -20.41
N GLN A 209 -17.70 -1.03 -19.33
CA GLN A 209 -18.21 -1.45 -18.02
C GLN A 209 -19.49 -0.66 -17.67
N ASN A 210 -19.39 0.66 -17.62
CA ASN A 210 -20.49 1.58 -17.40
C ASN A 210 -20.32 2.79 -18.30
N HIS A 211 -21.40 3.27 -18.95
CA HIS A 211 -21.31 4.53 -19.68
C HIS A 211 -20.93 5.66 -18.71
N GLN A 212 -19.69 6.08 -18.73
CA GLN A 212 -19.14 7.04 -17.79
C GLN A 212 -18.22 8.04 -18.48
N PHE A 213 -18.49 9.31 -18.27
CA PHE A 213 -17.53 10.39 -18.47
C PHE A 213 -17.72 11.33 -17.29
N SER A 214 -16.87 11.22 -16.28
CA SER A 214 -17.08 11.88 -15.01
C SER A 214 -15.79 12.44 -14.42
N GLU A 215 -15.90 13.53 -13.68
CA GLU A 215 -14.84 14.09 -12.86
C GLU A 215 -15.12 13.85 -11.38
N GLN A 216 -14.09 13.51 -10.65
CA GLN A 216 -14.10 13.38 -9.19
C GLN A 216 -13.03 14.28 -8.59
N ILE A 217 -13.42 15.13 -7.64
CA ILE A 217 -12.52 15.96 -6.86
C ILE A 217 -12.46 15.43 -5.44
N ASN A 218 -11.27 15.02 -5.01
CA ASN A 218 -10.99 14.60 -3.65
C ASN A 218 -10.15 15.67 -2.95
N THR A 219 -10.61 16.15 -1.80
CA THR A 219 -9.85 17.08 -0.97
C THR A 219 -9.65 16.53 0.43
N ASN A 220 -8.42 16.65 0.95
CA ASN A 220 -8.03 16.12 2.25
C ASN A 220 -7.17 17.11 3.01
N TRP A 221 -7.47 17.35 4.29
CA TRP A 221 -6.53 17.89 5.25
C TRP A 221 -5.96 16.76 6.11
N ASN A 222 -4.64 16.75 6.29
CA ASN A 222 -3.99 15.84 7.23
C ASN A 222 -3.02 16.65 8.09
N THR A 223 -3.14 16.50 9.40
CA THR A 223 -2.27 17.15 10.38
C THR A 223 -1.79 16.13 11.39
N THR A 224 -0.49 16.13 11.67
CA THR A 224 0.11 15.28 12.72
C THR A 224 0.90 16.16 13.67
N LEU A 225 0.60 16.04 14.96
CA LEU A 225 1.38 16.59 16.06
C LEU A 225 1.99 15.44 16.85
N THR A 226 3.30 15.45 17.04
CA THR A 226 3.99 14.53 17.94
C THR A 226 4.83 15.33 18.92
N ALA A 227 4.58 15.14 20.21
CA ALA A 227 5.36 15.71 21.30
C ALA A 227 5.98 14.58 22.13
N VAL A 228 7.29 14.59 22.29
CA VAL A 228 8.02 13.62 23.11
C VAL A 228 8.71 14.38 24.23
N TYR A 229 8.34 14.07 25.48
CA TYR A 229 8.96 14.65 26.66
C TYR A 229 9.78 13.60 27.40
N ARG A 230 11.09 13.83 27.50
CA ARG A 230 12.03 12.97 28.22
C ARG A 230 12.37 13.61 29.57
N LEU A 231 11.95 12.95 30.63
CA LEU A 231 12.28 13.34 32.01
C LEU A 231 13.42 12.45 32.51
N GLY A 232 14.62 13.02 32.50
CA GLY A 232 15.84 12.27 32.77
C GLY A 232 16.12 11.20 31.71
N LYS A 233 16.76 10.09 32.15
CA LYS A 233 17.10 8.94 31.29
C LYS A 233 16.05 7.83 31.32
N MET A 234 15.20 7.83 32.34
CA MET A 234 14.31 6.71 32.67
C MET A 234 12.90 6.87 32.11
N HIS A 235 12.39 8.09 32.04
CA HIS A 235 10.97 8.36 31.75
C HIS A 235 10.82 9.08 30.40
N SER A 236 9.90 8.60 29.57
CA SER A 236 9.53 9.28 28.34
C SER A 236 8.02 9.24 28.14
N PHE A 237 7.45 10.40 27.90
CA PHE A 237 6.05 10.57 27.56
C PHE A 237 5.95 10.94 26.08
N THR A 238 5.04 10.32 25.35
CA THR A 238 4.78 10.66 23.96
C THR A 238 3.30 10.94 23.80
N PHE A 239 2.99 12.15 23.37
CA PHE A 239 1.67 12.54 22.90
C PHE A 239 1.72 12.58 21.37
N ASN A 240 0.71 12.00 20.72
CA ASN A 240 0.53 12.10 19.28
C ASN A 240 -0.93 12.35 18.98
N ASN A 241 -1.19 13.24 18.02
CA ASN A 241 -2.51 13.48 17.47
C ASN A 241 -2.43 13.50 15.95
N VAL A 242 -3.28 12.71 15.30
CA VAL A 242 -3.48 12.72 13.86
C VAL A 242 -4.92 13.11 13.58
N PHE A 243 -5.07 14.19 12.85
CA PHE A 243 -6.35 14.68 12.37
C PHE A 243 -6.37 14.61 10.84
N SER A 244 -7.39 14.00 10.27
CA SER A 244 -7.58 13.92 8.82
C SER A 244 -9.02 14.18 8.44
N THR A 245 -9.22 14.85 7.31
CA THR A 245 -10.52 15.03 6.67
C THR A 245 -10.47 14.48 5.26
N PHE A 246 -11.60 14.09 4.74
CA PHE A 246 -11.78 13.70 3.34
C PHE A 246 -13.11 14.28 2.85
N ARG A 247 -13.10 14.81 1.64
CA ARG A 247 -14.31 15.23 0.92
C ARG A 247 -14.17 14.84 -0.53
N ARG A 248 -15.17 14.15 -1.08
CA ARG A 248 -15.29 13.86 -2.51
C ARG A 248 -16.54 14.52 -3.04
N THR A 249 -16.40 15.13 -4.21
CA THR A 249 -17.48 15.57 -5.07
C THR A 249 -17.27 14.99 -6.46
N GLY A 250 -18.34 14.60 -7.13
CA GLY A 250 -18.32 14.09 -8.49
C GLY A 250 -19.27 14.86 -9.39
N ARG A 251 -19.02 14.86 -10.68
CA ARG A 251 -19.96 15.34 -11.70
C ARG A 251 -19.90 14.48 -12.95
N SER A 252 -21.03 14.25 -13.60
CA SER A 252 -21.10 13.66 -14.93
C SER A 252 -20.78 14.73 -15.99
N LEU A 253 -20.04 14.34 -17.03
CA LEU A 253 -19.74 15.18 -18.19
C LEU A 253 -20.51 14.71 -19.45
N ILE A 254 -21.34 13.67 -19.34
CA ILE A 254 -22.09 13.10 -20.46
C ILE A 254 -23.22 14.03 -20.89
N GLU A 255 -23.94 14.61 -19.92
CA GLU A 255 -25.09 15.49 -20.18
C GLU A 255 -24.66 16.95 -20.21
N LYS A 256 -24.34 17.46 -21.41
CA LYS A 256 -24.03 18.89 -21.62
C LYS A 256 -25.22 19.85 -21.47
N ASN A 257 -26.44 19.36 -21.36
CA ASN A 257 -27.68 20.19 -21.37
C ASN A 257 -28.42 20.23 -20.03
N SER A 258 -28.03 19.48 -19.02
CA SER A 258 -28.49 19.77 -17.68
C SER A 258 -27.77 21.04 -17.21
N VAL A 259 -28.52 22.05 -16.87
CA VAL A 259 -28.06 23.26 -16.18
C VAL A 259 -27.00 22.81 -15.15
N LEU A 260 -25.85 23.42 -15.20
CA LEU A 260 -24.63 23.16 -14.39
C LEU A 260 -24.93 23.00 -12.89
N GLU A 261 -25.71 22.03 -12.54
CA GLU A 261 -25.84 21.55 -11.20
C GLU A 261 -25.30 20.14 -11.30
N ASP A 262 -24.17 19.99 -10.83
CA ASP A 262 -24.08 19.40 -9.55
C ASP A 262 -22.95 18.45 -9.45
N TYR A 263 -22.01 18.87 -8.73
CA TYR A 263 -21.29 17.93 -7.92
C TYR A 263 -22.32 17.24 -7.02
N ASP A 264 -22.45 15.93 -7.12
CA ASP A 264 -23.21 15.10 -6.19
C ASP A 264 -23.00 15.57 -4.76
N GLU A 265 -24.01 15.40 -3.91
CA GLU A 265 -23.84 15.69 -2.49
C GLU A 265 -22.53 15.08 -1.97
N PRO A 266 -21.63 15.88 -1.40
CA PRO A 266 -20.28 15.42 -1.12
C PRO A 266 -20.27 14.30 -0.10
N THR A 267 -19.54 13.22 -0.41
CA THR A 267 -19.13 12.27 0.62
C THR A 267 -18.06 12.91 1.50
N LYS A 268 -18.15 12.70 2.81
CA LYS A 268 -17.25 13.32 3.79
C LYS A 268 -16.78 12.32 4.83
N SER A 269 -15.54 12.50 5.26
CA SER A 269 -15.03 11.78 6.42
C SER A 269 -14.12 12.71 7.23
N ARG A 270 -14.16 12.56 8.53
CA ARG A 270 -13.26 13.22 9.48
C ARG A 270 -12.81 12.21 10.50
N LYS A 271 -11.50 12.09 10.69
CA LYS A 271 -10.90 11.17 11.64
C LYS A 271 -9.92 11.91 12.55
N ASN A 272 -10.01 11.65 13.84
CA ASN A 272 -9.06 12.12 14.84
C ASN A 272 -8.59 10.95 15.69
N ILE A 273 -7.28 10.76 15.81
CA ILE A 273 -6.66 9.76 16.66
C ILE A 273 -5.70 10.48 17.59
N ALA A 274 -6.02 10.50 18.87
CA ALA A 274 -5.17 11.04 19.92
C ALA A 274 -4.61 9.91 20.78
N GLY A 275 -3.30 9.88 20.98
CA GLY A 275 -2.64 8.85 21.76
C GLY A 275 -1.65 9.43 22.77
N LEU A 276 -1.62 8.82 23.95
CA LEU A 276 -0.62 9.11 24.98
C LEU A 276 0.07 7.82 25.37
N SER A 277 1.41 7.83 25.40
CA SER A 277 2.19 6.72 25.92
C SER A 277 3.20 7.17 26.96
N TYR A 278 3.41 6.30 27.93
CA TYR A 278 4.49 6.40 28.91
C TYR A 278 5.45 5.24 28.72
N ARG A 279 6.74 5.54 28.67
CA ARG A 279 7.81 4.55 28.59
C ARG A 279 8.74 4.69 29.78
N LEU A 280 8.95 3.59 30.47
CA LEU A 280 9.88 3.43 31.60
C LEU A 280 11.10 2.63 31.15
N MET A 281 12.30 3.16 31.37
CA MET A 281 13.60 2.53 31.08
C MET A 281 14.52 2.64 32.31
N PRO A 282 14.31 1.85 33.37
CA PRO A 282 15.09 1.96 34.60
C PRO A 282 16.52 1.44 34.45
N SER A 283 16.76 0.62 33.45
CA SER A 283 18.09 0.08 33.11
C SER A 283 18.20 -0.22 31.62
N GLU A 284 19.40 -0.51 31.16
CA GLU A 284 19.63 -1.01 29.80
C GLU A 284 19.10 -2.43 29.57
N LYS A 285 18.73 -3.14 30.64
CA LYS A 285 18.27 -4.54 30.56
C LYS A 285 16.80 -4.67 30.21
N TRP A 286 15.96 -3.71 30.54
CA TRP A 286 14.54 -3.80 30.23
C TRP A 286 13.86 -2.44 30.11
N ASN A 287 12.78 -2.42 29.35
CA ASN A 287 11.88 -1.29 29.28
C ASN A 287 10.43 -1.76 29.22
N LEU A 288 9.54 -0.92 29.71
CA LEU A 288 8.09 -1.10 29.65
C LEU A 288 7.45 0.13 29.03
N SER A 289 6.50 -0.06 28.15
CA SER A 289 5.68 1.00 27.59
C SER A 289 4.21 0.68 27.81
N VAL A 290 3.43 1.66 28.26
CA VAL A 290 1.97 1.58 28.32
C VAL A 290 1.38 2.75 27.56
N PHE A 291 0.20 2.57 26.96
CA PHE A 291 -0.42 3.62 26.17
C PHE A 291 -1.94 3.50 26.10
N GLY A 292 -2.58 4.61 25.82
CA GLY A 292 -3.98 4.72 25.44
C GLY A 292 -4.13 5.55 24.17
N LYS A 293 -5.11 5.19 23.34
CA LYS A 293 -5.49 5.89 22.11
C LYS A 293 -6.99 6.13 22.12
N HIS A 294 -7.40 7.34 21.81
CA HIS A 294 -8.78 7.70 21.55
C HIS A 294 -8.98 7.87 20.03
N TYR A 295 -10.00 7.22 19.51
CA TYR A 295 -10.38 7.24 18.12
C TYR A 295 -11.74 7.90 17.97
N ASN A 296 -11.81 8.90 17.12
CA ASN A 296 -13.06 9.53 16.73
C ASN A 296 -13.12 9.60 15.22
N SER A 297 -14.22 9.13 14.62
CA SER A 297 -14.45 9.17 13.18
C SER A 297 -15.89 9.55 12.90
N TYR A 298 -16.07 10.47 11.98
CA TYR A 298 -17.33 10.79 11.35
C TYR A 298 -17.23 10.47 9.86
N SER A 299 -18.23 9.80 9.30
CA SER A 299 -18.36 9.54 7.87
C SER A 299 -19.79 9.79 7.42
N GLU A 300 -19.95 10.32 6.21
CA GLU A 300 -21.22 10.64 5.59
C GLU A 300 -21.11 10.38 4.10
N GLY A 301 -22.03 9.61 3.54
CA GLY A 301 -22.02 9.25 2.12
C GLY A 301 -23.30 8.58 1.70
N THR A 302 -23.45 8.40 0.40
CA THR A 302 -24.59 7.71 -0.21
C THR A 302 -24.31 6.21 -0.25
N VAL A 303 -25.28 5.40 0.13
CA VAL A 303 -25.27 3.94 0.02
C VAL A 303 -26.30 3.54 -1.02
N GLN A 304 -25.87 2.77 -2.02
CA GLN A 304 -26.80 2.07 -2.89
C GLN A 304 -27.35 0.87 -2.12
N LEU A 305 -28.63 0.92 -1.79
CA LEU A 305 -29.33 -0.21 -1.19
C LEU A 305 -29.50 -1.30 -2.26
N SER A 306 -28.62 -2.32 -2.21
CA SER A 306 -28.83 -3.55 -2.98
C SER A 306 -29.94 -4.37 -2.31
N ASP A 307 -30.71 -5.00 -3.14
CA ASP A 307 -31.58 -6.18 -2.99
C ASP A 307 -33.07 -5.94 -3.24
N ASN A 308 -33.52 -5.11 -4.08
CA ASN A 308 -34.86 -5.08 -4.69
C ASN A 308 -35.43 -3.67 -4.98
N ASN A 309 -34.72 -2.59 -4.68
CA ASN A 309 -35.10 -1.26 -5.08
C ASN A 309 -34.00 -0.62 -5.93
N VAL A 310 -34.06 -0.88 -7.22
CA VAL A 310 -33.29 -0.13 -8.22
C VAL A 310 -33.76 1.33 -8.13
N GLY A 311 -32.87 2.21 -7.59
CA GLY A 311 -33.05 3.66 -7.72
C GLY A 311 -33.23 4.49 -6.45
N SER A 312 -33.05 3.96 -5.23
CA SER A 312 -33.05 4.81 -4.03
C SER A 312 -31.68 4.88 -3.37
N ASP A 313 -30.92 5.91 -3.74
CA ASP A 313 -29.72 6.29 -3.01
C ASP A 313 -30.11 6.82 -1.63
N THR A 314 -29.67 6.14 -0.56
CA THR A 314 -29.91 6.61 0.80
C THR A 314 -28.62 7.19 1.38
N ARG A 315 -28.72 8.43 1.85
CA ARG A 315 -27.59 9.07 2.54
C ARG A 315 -27.50 8.56 3.97
N VAL A 316 -26.31 8.06 4.33
CA VAL A 316 -26.01 7.51 5.65
C VAL A 316 -24.90 8.31 6.29
N SER A 317 -25.06 8.61 7.58
CA SER A 317 -23.99 9.17 8.39
C SER A 317 -23.67 8.28 9.59
N GLN A 318 -22.40 8.17 9.93
CA GLN A 318 -21.93 7.38 11.05
C GLN A 318 -20.94 8.20 11.89
N ASN A 319 -21.13 8.15 13.20
CA ASN A 319 -20.18 8.72 14.16
C ASN A 319 -19.68 7.61 15.09
N VAL A 320 -18.37 7.42 15.16
CA VAL A 320 -17.71 6.41 15.99
C VAL A 320 -16.75 7.08 16.95
N SER A 321 -16.92 6.80 18.24
CA SER A 321 -15.96 7.16 19.28
C SER A 321 -15.56 5.90 20.04
N SER A 322 -14.28 5.62 20.16
CA SER A 322 -13.79 4.42 20.82
C SER A 322 -12.41 4.62 21.43
N PHE A 323 -12.03 3.68 22.29
CA PHE A 323 -10.77 3.74 23.02
C PHE A 323 -10.00 2.44 22.87
N GLY A 324 -8.71 2.54 22.54
CA GLY A 324 -7.75 1.44 22.50
C GLY A 324 -6.63 1.64 23.51
N TYR A 325 -6.02 0.55 23.94
CA TYR A 325 -4.92 0.60 24.89
C TYR A 325 -3.99 -0.59 24.71
N GLY A 326 -2.80 -0.49 25.29
CA GLY A 326 -1.87 -1.59 25.24
C GLY A 326 -0.64 -1.38 26.10
N ALA A 327 0.14 -2.46 26.19
CA ALA A 327 1.42 -2.48 26.89
C ALA A 327 2.43 -3.31 26.13
N ALA A 328 3.71 -2.95 26.22
CA ALA A 328 4.82 -3.71 25.64
C ALA A 328 6.03 -3.69 26.58
N GLY A 329 6.58 -4.88 26.80
CA GLY A 329 7.82 -5.07 27.52
C GLY A 329 8.93 -5.56 26.59
N THR A 330 10.15 -5.09 26.84
CA THR A 330 11.36 -5.58 26.20
C THR A 330 12.37 -5.95 27.27
N TYR A 331 12.97 -7.12 27.16
CA TYR A 331 14.02 -7.59 28.05
C TYR A 331 15.24 -8.01 27.24
N PHE A 332 16.41 -7.54 27.65
CA PHE A 332 17.71 -7.88 27.06
C PHE A 332 18.45 -8.87 27.93
N LEU A 333 18.60 -10.10 27.44
CA LEU A 333 19.40 -11.12 28.08
C LEU A 333 20.84 -11.00 27.54
N GLY A 334 21.67 -10.29 28.29
CA GLY A 334 22.99 -9.87 27.81
C GLY A 334 22.90 -8.87 26.65
N LYS A 335 23.93 -8.86 25.79
CA LYS A 335 24.03 -7.94 24.63
C LYS A 335 23.45 -8.53 23.34
N ALA A 336 23.19 -9.83 23.33
CA ALA A 336 22.89 -10.55 22.09
C ALA A 336 21.41 -10.92 21.95
N ILE A 337 20.72 -11.17 23.05
CA ILE A 337 19.33 -11.68 23.01
C ILE A 337 18.37 -10.60 23.48
N GLN A 338 17.30 -10.39 22.71
CA GLN A 338 16.19 -9.51 23.05
C GLN A 338 14.89 -10.28 23.03
N LEU A 339 14.10 -10.18 24.11
CA LEU A 339 12.74 -10.70 24.22
C LEU A 339 11.77 -9.54 24.22
N LYS A 340 10.67 -9.67 23.46
CA LYS A 340 9.59 -8.67 23.39
C LYS A 340 8.25 -9.35 23.56
N LEU A 341 7.42 -8.80 24.44
CA LEU A 341 6.03 -9.18 24.60
C LEU A 341 5.18 -7.93 24.47
N SER A 342 4.08 -8.01 23.73
CA SER A 342 3.13 -6.90 23.64
C SER A 342 1.69 -7.40 23.59
N TYR A 343 0.82 -6.61 24.18
CA TYR A 343 -0.64 -6.69 24.06
C TYR A 343 -1.19 -5.34 23.62
N GLU A 344 -2.15 -5.36 22.70
CA GLU A 344 -2.85 -4.16 22.25
C GLU A 344 -4.31 -4.48 21.94
N LYS A 345 -5.22 -3.75 22.57
CA LYS A 345 -6.59 -3.63 22.09
C LYS A 345 -6.64 -2.51 21.07
N ALA A 346 -6.59 -2.90 19.80
CA ALA A 346 -6.47 -2.00 18.66
C ALA A 346 -7.81 -1.81 17.96
N LEU A 347 -7.98 -0.67 17.32
CA LEU A 347 -9.07 -0.40 16.38
C LEU A 347 -8.50 -0.08 15.01
N ARG A 348 -9.22 -0.49 13.95
CA ARG A 348 -9.01 -0.05 12.59
C ARG A 348 -10.29 0.59 12.05
N MET A 349 -10.21 1.88 11.76
CA MET A 349 -11.30 2.58 11.10
C MET A 349 -11.37 2.17 9.62
N PRO A 350 -12.57 2.06 9.02
CA PRO A 350 -12.68 1.88 7.59
C PRO A 350 -11.93 3.00 6.84
N SER A 351 -11.27 2.64 5.76
CA SER A 351 -10.63 3.60 4.86
C SER A 351 -11.68 4.34 4.02
N THR A 352 -11.29 5.46 3.41
CA THR A 352 -12.19 6.19 2.49
C THR A 352 -12.57 5.36 1.28
N GLN A 353 -11.70 4.47 0.80
CA GLN A 353 -12.01 3.54 -0.29
C GLN A 353 -13.03 2.48 0.14
N GLU A 354 -12.92 1.93 1.34
CA GLU A 354 -13.89 0.97 1.88
C GLU A 354 -15.27 1.61 2.10
N LEU A 355 -15.29 2.88 2.53
CA LEU A 355 -16.55 3.60 2.77
C LEU A 355 -17.21 4.12 1.49
N PHE A 356 -16.43 4.60 0.52
CA PHE A 356 -16.93 5.38 -0.61
C PHE A 356 -16.50 4.86 -1.98
N GLY A 357 -15.79 3.72 -2.04
CA GLY A 357 -15.26 3.18 -3.29
C GLY A 357 -14.19 4.06 -3.94
N ASP A 358 -13.86 3.74 -5.19
CA ASP A 358 -12.93 4.54 -6.01
C ASP A 358 -13.64 5.25 -7.18
N GLY A 359 -14.94 4.98 -7.36
CA GLY A 359 -15.75 5.53 -8.44
C GLY A 359 -15.59 4.82 -9.78
N ASP A 360 -14.96 3.62 -9.77
CA ASP A 360 -14.69 2.82 -10.96
C ASP A 360 -14.92 1.31 -10.70
N LEU A 361 -13.94 0.63 -10.11
CA LEU A 361 -13.97 -0.83 -9.91
C LEU A 361 -14.32 -1.25 -8.48
N GLU A 362 -14.33 -0.33 -7.54
CA GLU A 362 -14.58 -0.58 -6.12
C GLU A 362 -15.87 0.11 -5.67
N ALA A 363 -16.83 -0.67 -5.22
CA ALA A 363 -18.03 -0.17 -4.57
C ALA A 363 -17.80 0.02 -3.07
N GLY A 364 -18.03 1.22 -2.55
CA GLY A 364 -17.90 1.51 -1.12
C GLY A 364 -19.14 1.09 -0.34
N LYS A 365 -18.97 1.02 0.99
CA LYS A 365 -20.08 0.77 1.93
C LYS A 365 -19.96 1.71 3.13
N ALA A 366 -20.77 2.79 3.14
CA ALA A 366 -20.63 3.90 4.10
C ALA A 366 -21.02 3.54 5.54
N ASP A 367 -21.71 2.40 5.78
CA ASP A 367 -22.15 1.92 7.08
C ASP A 367 -21.20 0.89 7.73
N LEU A 368 -19.98 0.72 7.17
CA LEU A 368 -18.99 -0.20 7.74
C LEU A 368 -18.60 0.18 9.16
N LYS A 369 -18.63 -0.81 10.06
CA LYS A 369 -18.17 -0.67 11.44
C LYS A 369 -16.65 -0.81 11.51
N PRO A 370 -15.98 -0.10 12.44
CA PRO A 370 -14.57 -0.32 12.71
C PRO A 370 -14.26 -1.73 13.20
N GLU A 371 -13.15 -2.27 12.74
CA GLU A 371 -12.61 -3.51 13.30
C GLU A 371 -12.04 -3.27 14.71
N ARG A 372 -12.28 -4.22 15.60
CA ARG A 372 -11.74 -4.25 16.98
C ARG A 372 -10.93 -5.51 17.16
N SER A 373 -9.68 -5.39 17.55
CA SER A 373 -8.79 -6.54 17.65
C SER A 373 -8.00 -6.57 18.95
N ASP A 374 -8.01 -7.72 19.61
CA ASP A 374 -7.09 -8.05 20.68
C ASP A 374 -5.86 -8.72 20.08
N ASN A 375 -4.70 -8.09 20.18
CA ASN A 375 -3.45 -8.51 19.54
C ASN A 375 -2.40 -8.85 20.61
N VAL A 376 -1.87 -10.08 20.57
CA VAL A 376 -0.73 -10.51 21.38
C VAL A 376 0.42 -10.87 20.47
N ASN A 377 1.62 -10.34 20.73
CA ASN A 377 2.83 -10.69 20.00
C ASN A 377 3.95 -11.00 21.00
N LEU A 378 4.61 -12.14 20.80
CA LEU A 378 5.82 -12.53 21.52
C LEU A 378 6.92 -12.74 20.49
N SER A 379 8.07 -12.12 20.67
CA SER A 379 9.23 -12.36 19.80
C SER A 379 10.54 -12.44 20.58
N ALA A 380 11.47 -13.23 20.05
CA ALA A 380 12.84 -13.36 20.53
C ALA A 380 13.78 -13.10 19.36
N SER A 381 14.82 -12.29 19.58
CA SER A 381 15.86 -12.09 18.59
C SER A 381 17.24 -12.29 19.19
N TYR A 382 18.13 -12.82 18.37
CA TYR A 382 19.55 -12.99 18.65
C TYR A 382 20.34 -12.19 17.62
N ASN A 383 21.24 -11.31 18.09
CA ASN A 383 22.09 -10.48 17.23
C ASN A 383 23.51 -10.50 17.77
N LYS A 384 24.44 -11.05 17.00
CA LYS A 384 25.85 -11.15 17.42
C LYS A 384 26.80 -11.04 16.26
N GLN A 385 27.89 -10.29 16.48
CA GLN A 385 29.06 -10.27 15.61
C GLN A 385 30.09 -11.25 16.15
N LEU A 386 30.55 -12.21 15.33
CA LEU A 386 31.55 -13.24 15.64
C LEU A 386 32.71 -13.09 14.65
N GLY A 387 33.69 -12.23 14.99
CA GLY A 387 34.74 -11.86 14.06
C GLY A 387 34.19 -11.22 12.77
N LYS A 388 34.40 -11.86 11.61
CA LYS A 388 33.90 -11.43 10.32
C LYS A 388 32.44 -11.84 10.06
N HIS A 389 31.84 -12.66 10.92
CA HIS A 389 30.47 -13.18 10.76
C HIS A 389 29.50 -12.37 11.59
N GLY A 390 28.51 -11.77 10.96
CA GLY A 390 27.35 -11.16 11.61
C GLY A 390 26.14 -12.10 11.50
N LEU A 391 25.49 -12.40 12.61
CA LEU A 391 24.30 -13.23 12.65
C LEU A 391 23.16 -12.53 13.37
N TYR A 392 22.02 -12.44 12.71
CA TYR A 392 20.76 -12.00 13.29
C TYR A 392 19.69 -13.05 13.00
N VAL A 393 19.02 -13.52 14.06
CA VAL A 393 17.86 -14.40 13.97
C VAL A 393 16.75 -13.81 14.82
N GLU A 394 15.52 -13.77 14.29
CA GLU A 394 14.32 -13.37 15.03
C GLU A 394 13.22 -14.39 14.77
N GLY A 395 12.52 -14.81 15.82
CA GLY A 395 11.30 -15.59 15.75
C GLY A 395 10.20 -14.91 16.54
N GLY A 396 8.97 -14.92 15.99
CA GLY A 396 7.82 -14.30 16.64
C GLY A 396 6.55 -15.14 16.52
N ILE A 397 5.70 -15.10 17.56
CA ILE A 397 4.37 -15.69 17.59
C ILE A 397 3.36 -14.55 17.60
N ILE A 398 2.30 -14.71 16.81
CA ILE A 398 1.25 -13.71 16.60
C ILE A 398 -0.09 -14.35 16.91
N TYR A 399 -0.87 -13.68 17.74
CA TYR A 399 -2.27 -13.99 17.99
C TYR A 399 -3.13 -12.74 17.84
N ARG A 400 -4.21 -12.81 17.07
CA ARG A 400 -5.19 -11.74 16.91
C ARG A 400 -6.60 -12.31 16.97
N ASN A 401 -7.49 -11.59 17.64
CA ASN A 401 -8.91 -11.89 17.69
C ASN A 401 -9.68 -10.63 17.30
N THR A 402 -10.15 -10.59 16.06
CA THR A 402 -10.75 -9.40 15.43
C THR A 402 -12.26 -9.58 15.34
N GLN A 403 -13.00 -8.57 15.78
CA GLN A 403 -14.44 -8.42 15.63
C GLN A 403 -14.74 -7.39 14.55
N ASP A 404 -15.90 -7.53 13.88
CA ASP A 404 -16.34 -6.67 12.78
C ASP A 404 -15.29 -6.59 11.65
N TYR A 405 -14.62 -7.72 11.36
CA TYR A 405 -13.55 -7.81 10.35
C TYR A 405 -14.06 -7.32 8.99
N ILE A 406 -13.36 -6.35 8.38
CA ILE A 406 -13.73 -5.83 7.06
C ILE A 406 -13.11 -6.70 5.99
N LYS A 407 -13.97 -7.41 5.27
CA LYS A 407 -13.61 -8.31 4.18
C LYS A 407 -13.95 -7.67 2.84
N ARG A 408 -13.05 -7.79 1.87
CA ARG A 408 -13.31 -7.45 0.48
C ARG A 408 -13.83 -8.69 -0.24
N ASP A 409 -14.94 -8.54 -0.93
CA ASP A 409 -15.57 -9.56 -1.77
C ASP A 409 -15.68 -9.05 -3.21
N LEU A 410 -15.92 -9.97 -4.15
CA LEU A 410 -16.34 -9.64 -5.50
C LEU A 410 -17.86 -9.72 -5.54
N SER A 411 -18.51 -8.66 -6.01
CA SER A 411 -19.95 -8.56 -6.16
C SER A 411 -20.32 -8.20 -7.59
N THR A 412 -21.48 -8.64 -8.06
CA THR A 412 -22.03 -8.28 -9.36
C THR A 412 -23.35 -7.55 -9.14
N VAL A 413 -23.46 -6.33 -9.64
CA VAL A 413 -24.65 -5.49 -9.58
C VAL A 413 -24.99 -5.03 -11.00
N GLY A 414 -26.21 -5.29 -11.45
CA GLY A 414 -26.66 -4.90 -12.80
C GLY A 414 -25.84 -5.51 -13.93
N GLY A 415 -25.25 -6.69 -13.72
CA GLY A 415 -24.38 -7.36 -14.70
C GLY A 415 -22.92 -6.88 -14.68
N THR A 416 -22.57 -5.91 -13.84
CA THR A 416 -21.21 -5.38 -13.70
C THR A 416 -20.57 -5.88 -12.41
N SER A 417 -19.32 -6.35 -12.49
CA SER A 417 -18.58 -6.87 -11.35
C SER A 417 -17.70 -5.80 -10.70
N TYR A 418 -17.80 -5.69 -9.37
CA TYR A 418 -17.07 -4.75 -8.54
C TYR A 418 -16.40 -5.44 -7.37
N GLY A 419 -15.31 -4.86 -6.85
CA GLY A 419 -14.88 -5.11 -5.48
C GLY A 419 -15.85 -4.47 -4.51
N SER A 420 -16.30 -5.18 -3.48
CA SER A 420 -17.20 -4.67 -2.44
C SER A 420 -16.67 -4.99 -1.05
N TYR A 421 -17.20 -4.33 -0.02
CA TYR A 421 -16.72 -4.48 1.37
C TYR A 421 -17.86 -4.83 2.30
N THR A 422 -17.60 -5.76 3.24
CA THR A 422 -18.56 -6.15 4.27
C THR A 422 -17.88 -6.35 5.61
N ASN A 423 -18.58 -6.07 6.72
CA ASN A 423 -18.15 -6.56 8.01
C ASN A 423 -18.46 -8.05 8.13
N HIS A 424 -17.42 -8.85 8.29
CA HIS A 424 -17.53 -10.30 8.53
C HIS A 424 -17.24 -10.56 10.01
N GLY A 425 -18.22 -10.74 10.81
CA GLY A 425 -18.19 -11.06 12.23
C GLY A 425 -16.82 -11.20 12.91
N ARG A 426 -16.58 -12.34 13.55
CA ARG A 426 -15.36 -12.62 14.32
C ARG A 426 -14.35 -13.44 13.51
N VAL A 427 -13.09 -12.97 13.49
CA VAL A 427 -11.97 -13.62 12.81
C VAL A 427 -10.79 -13.79 13.78
N GLU A 428 -10.19 -14.98 13.79
CA GLU A 428 -9.00 -15.30 14.58
C GLU A 428 -7.80 -15.54 13.66
N THR A 429 -6.68 -14.87 13.95
CA THR A 429 -5.40 -15.12 13.29
C THR A 429 -4.40 -15.69 14.28
N LYS A 430 -3.82 -16.83 13.93
CA LYS A 430 -2.69 -17.45 14.63
C LYS A 430 -1.55 -17.62 13.68
N GLY A 431 -0.34 -17.31 14.13
CA GLY A 431 0.78 -17.47 13.24
C GLY A 431 2.12 -17.29 13.91
N PHE A 432 3.14 -17.47 13.08
CA PHE A 432 4.53 -17.19 13.46
C PHE A 432 5.29 -16.62 12.28
N ASN A 433 6.36 -15.92 12.59
CA ASN A 433 7.32 -15.43 11.62
C ASN A 433 8.74 -15.76 12.08
N VAL A 434 9.62 -15.99 11.10
CA VAL A 434 11.06 -16.20 11.34
C VAL A 434 11.82 -15.31 10.37
N SER A 435 12.86 -14.64 10.87
CA SER A 435 13.80 -13.85 10.07
C SER A 435 15.23 -14.29 10.36
N LEU A 436 16.00 -14.46 9.32
CA LEU A 436 17.44 -14.76 9.39
C LEU A 436 18.18 -13.69 8.57
N ARG A 437 19.25 -13.12 9.14
CA ARG A 437 20.23 -12.33 8.40
C ARG A 437 21.62 -12.77 8.77
N TYR A 438 22.41 -13.09 7.77
CA TYR A 438 23.79 -13.44 7.90
C TYR A 438 24.65 -12.53 7.04
N SER A 439 25.74 -12.04 7.58
CA SER A 439 26.74 -11.28 6.84
C SER A 439 28.13 -11.84 7.07
N TYR A 440 28.95 -11.85 6.04
CA TYR A 440 30.35 -12.19 6.16
C TYR A 440 31.21 -11.02 5.69
N SER A 441 31.90 -10.40 6.64
CA SER A 441 32.69 -9.20 6.39
C SER A 441 31.82 -8.13 5.69
N ASN A 442 32.35 -7.50 4.65
CA ASN A 442 31.65 -6.49 3.83
C ASN A 442 31.37 -6.98 2.40
N TRP A 443 31.56 -8.27 2.12
CA TRP A 443 31.41 -8.77 0.76
C TRP A 443 30.22 -9.72 0.53
N PHE A 444 29.58 -10.22 1.60
CA PHE A 444 28.45 -11.14 1.47
C PHE A 444 27.35 -10.87 2.50
N ASN A 445 26.11 -10.85 2.05
CA ASN A 445 24.91 -10.82 2.87
C ASN A 445 23.88 -11.83 2.37
N LEU A 446 23.25 -12.53 3.32
CA LEU A 446 22.11 -13.42 3.11
C LEU A 446 21.00 -13.02 4.05
N GLY A 447 19.80 -12.78 3.53
CA GLY A 447 18.59 -12.51 4.28
C GLY A 447 17.51 -13.52 3.96
N GLY A 448 16.65 -13.80 4.93
CA GLY A 448 15.47 -14.62 4.70
C GLY A 448 14.38 -14.30 5.71
N THR A 449 13.13 -14.33 5.26
CA THR A 449 11.94 -14.22 6.11
C THR A 449 10.93 -15.27 5.70
N PHE A 450 10.31 -15.91 6.69
CA PHE A 450 9.20 -16.82 6.48
C PHE A 450 8.04 -16.42 7.38
N ASN A 451 6.84 -16.41 6.84
CA ASN A 451 5.62 -16.07 7.56
C ASN A 451 4.57 -17.16 7.36
N ASN A 452 3.91 -17.52 8.46
CA ASN A 452 2.73 -18.37 8.43
C ASN A 452 1.66 -17.72 9.32
N LEU A 453 0.53 -17.30 8.71
CA LEU A 453 -0.55 -16.57 9.35
C LEU A 453 -1.89 -17.22 9.01
N ASP A 454 -2.36 -18.13 9.83
CA ASP A 454 -3.62 -18.82 9.64
C ASP A 454 -4.79 -17.99 10.17
N THR A 455 -5.55 -17.39 9.26
CA THR A 455 -6.67 -16.48 9.55
C THR A 455 -7.99 -17.21 9.27
N ARG A 456 -8.81 -17.42 10.33
CA ARG A 456 -10.03 -18.22 10.27
C ARG A 456 -11.26 -17.49 10.76
N ASP A 457 -12.38 -17.80 10.12
CA ASP A 457 -13.71 -17.41 10.59
C ASP A 457 -14.02 -18.07 11.95
N LYS A 458 -14.46 -17.26 12.90
CA LYS A 458 -14.91 -17.69 14.24
C LYS A 458 -16.32 -17.20 14.56
N GLU A 459 -17.06 -16.75 13.57
CA GLU A 459 -18.47 -16.38 13.73
C GLU A 459 -19.34 -17.63 13.81
N LYS A 460 -19.90 -17.90 15.00
CA LYS A 460 -20.68 -19.11 15.26
C LYS A 460 -22.12 -19.04 14.76
N LYS A 461 -22.72 -17.84 14.73
CA LYS A 461 -24.14 -17.68 14.40
C LYS A 461 -24.32 -16.65 13.28
N ARG A 462 -25.03 -17.02 12.26
CA ARG A 462 -25.58 -16.07 11.32
C ARG A 462 -26.79 -15.39 11.97
N ALA A 463 -26.90 -14.09 11.95
CA ALA A 463 -27.90 -13.27 12.65
C ALA A 463 -29.38 -13.64 12.42
N ALA A 464 -29.69 -14.52 11.49
CA ALA A 464 -31.05 -14.88 11.08
C ALA A 464 -31.39 -16.36 11.09
N SER A 465 -30.52 -17.27 11.53
CA SER A 465 -30.81 -18.74 11.43
C SER A 465 -30.70 -19.48 12.76
N SER A 466 -31.76 -20.11 13.12
CA SER A 466 -31.97 -21.33 13.93
C SER A 466 -30.73 -22.00 14.52
N GLY A 467 -29.95 -21.40 15.39
CA GLY A 467 -29.01 -22.11 16.28
C GLY A 467 -27.84 -22.88 15.64
N GLN A 468 -27.79 -22.99 14.30
CA GLN A 468 -26.72 -23.69 13.59
C GLN A 468 -25.48 -22.77 13.40
N ASN A 469 -24.28 -23.38 13.38
CA ASN A 469 -23.05 -22.69 13.04
C ASN A 469 -23.12 -22.17 11.59
N ALA A 470 -22.50 -21.00 11.36
CA ALA A 470 -22.31 -20.52 9.99
C ALA A 470 -21.51 -21.57 9.19
N LEU A 471 -21.88 -21.80 7.93
CA LEU A 471 -21.17 -22.76 7.05
C LEU A 471 -19.67 -22.46 6.91
N THR A 472 -19.30 -21.21 7.08
CA THR A 472 -17.91 -20.72 7.02
C THR A 472 -17.13 -20.84 8.33
N TYR A 473 -17.80 -21.24 9.43
CA TYR A 473 -17.15 -21.37 10.74
C TYR A 473 -15.94 -22.31 10.72
N GLY A 474 -14.80 -21.84 11.20
CA GLY A 474 -13.54 -22.57 11.24
C GLY A 474 -12.77 -22.59 9.91
N GLN A 475 -13.36 -22.10 8.81
CA GLN A 475 -12.70 -22.02 7.52
C GLN A 475 -11.71 -20.86 7.47
N ARG A 476 -10.69 -20.95 6.60
CA ARG A 476 -9.81 -19.83 6.31
C ARG A 476 -10.59 -18.72 5.62
N ILE A 477 -10.30 -17.49 6.00
CA ILE A 477 -10.80 -16.32 5.27
C ILE A 477 -10.19 -16.37 3.85
N PRO A 478 -11.03 -16.38 2.80
CA PRO A 478 -10.52 -16.42 1.43
C PRO A 478 -9.77 -15.15 1.03
N ASN A 479 -9.02 -15.25 -0.05
CA ASN A 479 -8.26 -14.16 -0.65
C ASN A 479 -7.18 -13.56 0.28
N ILE A 480 -6.63 -14.36 1.19
CA ILE A 480 -5.54 -13.98 2.08
C ILE A 480 -4.43 -15.02 1.99
N PRO A 481 -3.22 -14.66 1.50
CA PRO A 481 -2.06 -15.54 1.56
C PRO A 481 -1.72 -15.86 3.02
N TYR A 482 -1.62 -17.13 3.36
CA TYR A 482 -1.33 -17.55 4.73
C TYR A 482 0.10 -18.01 4.95
N GLN A 483 0.82 -18.34 3.87
CA GLN A 483 2.21 -18.79 3.94
C GLN A 483 3.03 -18.16 2.82
N TYR A 484 4.08 -17.44 3.19
CA TYR A 484 4.97 -16.80 2.21
C TYR A 484 6.37 -16.57 2.78
N ALA A 485 7.34 -16.51 1.89
CA ALA A 485 8.74 -16.31 2.21
C ALA A 485 9.43 -15.35 1.24
N ASN A 486 10.47 -14.70 1.73
CA ASN A 486 11.43 -13.95 0.91
C ASN A 486 12.83 -14.37 1.30
N ILE A 487 13.72 -14.51 0.30
CA ILE A 487 15.14 -14.75 0.50
C ILE A 487 15.88 -13.73 -0.36
N ASP A 488 16.91 -13.11 0.19
CA ASP A 488 17.80 -12.20 -0.54
C ASP A 488 19.28 -12.57 -0.29
N MET A 489 20.09 -12.49 -1.33
CA MET A 489 21.51 -12.77 -1.27
C MET A 489 22.27 -11.72 -2.08
N ASN A 490 23.32 -11.15 -1.48
CA ASN A 490 24.09 -10.10 -2.13
C ASN A 490 25.60 -10.34 -1.95
N PHE A 491 26.33 -10.17 -3.03
CA PHE A 491 27.78 -10.17 -3.07
C PHE A 491 28.31 -8.79 -3.46
N TYR A 492 29.39 -8.35 -2.83
CA TYR A 492 30.01 -7.04 -3.06
C TYR A 492 31.51 -7.24 -3.29
N TRP A 493 32.00 -6.88 -4.47
CA TRP A 493 33.43 -6.84 -4.79
C TRP A 493 33.91 -5.40 -4.82
N HIS A 494 34.54 -4.99 -3.71
CA HIS A 494 35.06 -3.65 -3.54
C HIS A 494 36.37 -3.46 -4.29
N ASN A 495 36.61 -2.24 -4.80
CA ASN A 495 37.80 -1.86 -5.55
C ASN A 495 38.05 -2.70 -6.82
N LEU A 496 37.01 -3.30 -7.38
CA LEU A 496 37.11 -4.06 -8.63
C LEU A 496 37.43 -3.11 -9.79
N PHE A 497 38.48 -3.43 -10.57
CA PHE A 497 39.07 -2.68 -11.67
C PHE A 497 39.68 -1.32 -11.28
N ALA A 498 39.20 -0.60 -10.26
CA ALA A 498 39.80 0.63 -9.75
C ALA A 498 39.38 0.90 -8.30
N LYS A 499 40.19 1.67 -7.57
CA LYS A 499 39.91 2.10 -6.18
C LYS A 499 38.60 2.92 -6.12
N GLY A 500 37.73 2.58 -5.18
CA GLY A 500 36.44 3.22 -4.99
C GLY A 500 35.33 2.72 -5.93
N ASN A 501 35.58 1.67 -6.72
CA ASN A 501 34.55 1.00 -7.50
C ASN A 501 34.03 -0.24 -6.76
N THR A 502 32.76 -0.56 -6.94
CA THR A 502 32.14 -1.74 -6.34
C THR A 502 31.21 -2.42 -7.34
N LEU A 503 31.44 -3.71 -7.57
CA LEU A 503 30.49 -4.57 -8.27
C LEU A 503 29.58 -5.21 -7.22
N THR A 504 28.29 -5.20 -7.48
CA THR A 504 27.27 -5.85 -6.64
C THR A 504 26.51 -6.85 -7.48
N PHE A 505 26.41 -8.09 -7.01
CA PHE A 505 25.49 -9.09 -7.55
C PHE A 505 24.43 -9.37 -6.49
N GLY A 506 23.16 -9.27 -6.86
CA GLY A 506 22.02 -9.57 -6.01
C GLY A 506 21.14 -10.65 -6.61
N TRP A 507 20.65 -11.53 -5.77
CA TRP A 507 19.58 -12.46 -6.08
C TRP A 507 18.53 -12.36 -5.00
N ASP A 508 17.25 -12.31 -5.38
CA ASP A 508 16.14 -12.43 -4.47
C ASP A 508 15.09 -13.42 -4.98
N CYS A 509 14.44 -14.08 -4.04
CA CYS A 509 13.41 -15.06 -4.28
C CYS A 509 12.19 -14.73 -3.44
N PHE A 510 11.03 -14.72 -4.07
CA PHE A 510 9.72 -14.64 -3.42
C PHE A 510 8.99 -15.96 -3.58
N TYR A 511 8.45 -16.47 -2.48
CA TYR A 511 7.59 -17.66 -2.43
C TYR A 511 6.26 -17.29 -1.81
N GLN A 512 5.16 -17.75 -2.40
CA GLN A 512 3.82 -17.68 -1.85
C GLN A 512 3.12 -19.02 -2.08
N HIS A 513 2.59 -19.60 -1.02
CA HIS A 513 1.79 -20.83 -1.11
C HIS A 513 0.43 -20.54 -1.73
N ASP A 514 -0.18 -21.52 -2.36
CA ASP A 514 -1.51 -21.40 -2.94
C ASP A 514 -2.57 -21.08 -1.86
N PHE A 515 -3.58 -20.33 -2.22
CA PHE A 515 -4.65 -19.96 -1.29
C PHE A 515 -5.99 -19.79 -2.02
N PRO A 516 -7.13 -20.02 -1.33
CA PRO A 516 -8.43 -19.94 -1.96
C PRO A 516 -8.84 -18.50 -2.29
N LEU A 517 -9.45 -18.27 -3.46
CA LEU A 517 -10.03 -16.99 -3.84
C LEU A 517 -11.42 -16.82 -3.22
N TYR A 518 -12.18 -17.92 -3.06
CA TYR A 518 -13.50 -17.98 -2.45
C TYR A 518 -13.52 -18.96 -1.28
N TRP A 519 -14.64 -19.04 -0.56
CA TRP A 519 -14.82 -19.99 0.53
C TRP A 519 -14.70 -21.45 0.03
N GLU A 520 -13.85 -22.25 0.67
CA GLU A 520 -13.57 -23.63 0.23
C GLU A 520 -14.75 -24.58 0.42
N ASN A 521 -15.55 -24.39 1.48
CA ASN A 521 -16.67 -25.28 1.84
C ASN A 521 -18.05 -24.69 1.50
N PHE A 522 -18.09 -23.58 0.77
CA PHE A 522 -19.34 -22.91 0.45
C PHE A 522 -19.37 -22.54 -1.03
N GLY A 523 -20.51 -22.75 -1.69
CA GLY A 523 -20.71 -22.47 -3.11
C GLY A 523 -20.50 -23.69 -4.02
N ASP A 524 -20.73 -23.48 -5.32
CA ASP A 524 -20.59 -24.50 -6.36
C ASP A 524 -19.13 -24.95 -6.54
N PRO A 525 -18.85 -26.23 -6.86
CA PRO A 525 -17.49 -26.69 -7.19
C PRO A 525 -16.77 -25.88 -8.25
N SER A 526 -17.50 -25.33 -9.23
CA SER A 526 -16.93 -24.46 -10.28
C SER A 526 -16.35 -23.14 -9.75
N THR A 527 -16.78 -22.71 -8.55
CA THR A 527 -16.26 -21.49 -7.88
C THR A 527 -15.06 -21.75 -6.98
N LYS A 528 -14.54 -22.99 -6.92
CA LYS A 528 -13.39 -23.37 -6.08
C LYS A 528 -12.04 -22.93 -6.67
N ILE A 529 -11.97 -21.70 -7.13
CA ILE A 529 -10.76 -21.12 -7.70
C ILE A 529 -9.74 -20.86 -6.58
N ARG A 530 -8.51 -21.25 -6.84
CA ARG A 530 -7.35 -20.97 -5.97
C ARG A 530 -6.33 -20.12 -6.75
N ILE A 531 -5.73 -19.18 -6.06
CA ILE A 531 -4.52 -18.54 -6.54
C ILE A 531 -3.39 -19.57 -6.41
N PRO A 532 -2.70 -19.93 -7.50
CA PRO A 532 -1.71 -21.01 -7.47
C PRO A 532 -0.50 -20.63 -6.62
N GLN A 533 0.25 -21.64 -6.20
CA GLN A 533 1.58 -21.43 -5.62
C GLN A 533 2.47 -20.69 -6.60
N GLN A 534 3.26 -19.74 -6.10
CA GLN A 534 4.12 -18.90 -6.93
C GLN A 534 5.52 -18.84 -6.32
N ILE A 535 6.52 -18.93 -7.18
CA ILE A 535 7.91 -18.71 -6.82
C ILE A 535 8.58 -17.87 -7.90
N SER A 536 9.14 -16.74 -7.55
CA SER A 536 9.83 -15.89 -8.52
C SER A 536 11.25 -15.57 -8.07
N HIS A 537 12.17 -15.60 -9.01
CA HIS A 537 13.57 -15.28 -8.82
C HIS A 537 13.92 -14.01 -9.58
N ASN A 538 14.59 -13.08 -8.92
CA ASN A 538 15.10 -11.88 -9.55
C ASN A 538 16.62 -11.83 -9.42
N LEU A 539 17.28 -11.31 -10.45
CA LEU A 539 18.72 -11.08 -10.45
C LEU A 539 19.01 -9.60 -10.65
N SER A 540 20.03 -9.09 -9.99
CA SER A 540 20.53 -7.75 -10.19
C SER A 540 22.05 -7.72 -10.27
N LEU A 541 22.58 -6.89 -11.17
CA LEU A 541 24.01 -6.61 -11.30
C LEU A 541 24.20 -5.11 -11.33
N GLY A 542 24.97 -4.59 -10.38
CA GLY A 542 25.23 -3.16 -10.24
C GLY A 542 26.72 -2.86 -10.22
N TYR A 543 27.16 -1.87 -10.97
CA TYR A 543 28.52 -1.38 -10.93
C TYR A 543 28.56 0.09 -10.54
N SER A 544 29.14 0.34 -9.38
CA SER A 544 29.30 1.67 -8.78
C SER A 544 30.73 2.16 -9.01
N ILE A 545 30.88 3.36 -9.56
CA ILE A 545 32.16 3.96 -9.97
C ILE A 545 32.41 5.22 -9.13
N ARG A 546 33.68 5.43 -8.77
CA ARG A 546 34.15 6.62 -8.01
C ARG A 546 33.34 6.86 -6.73
N ASN A 547 33.27 5.84 -5.86
CA ASN A 547 32.54 5.89 -4.59
C ASN A 547 31.04 6.24 -4.75
N GLY A 548 30.38 5.67 -5.77
CA GLY A 548 28.94 5.86 -6.00
C GLY A 548 28.56 7.10 -6.81
N ARG A 549 29.53 7.82 -7.39
CA ARG A 549 29.24 8.98 -8.24
C ARG A 549 28.51 8.60 -9.52
N TYR A 550 28.89 7.46 -10.12
CA TYR A 550 28.22 6.89 -11.27
C TYR A 550 27.82 5.46 -10.97
N ASN A 551 26.60 5.07 -11.33
CA ASN A 551 26.12 3.72 -11.09
C ASN A 551 25.39 3.23 -12.35
N ILE A 552 25.75 2.03 -12.80
CA ILE A 552 25.08 1.30 -13.86
C ILE A 552 24.50 0.05 -13.23
N SER A 553 23.26 -0.28 -13.49
CA SER A 553 22.67 -1.53 -13.00
C SER A 553 21.77 -2.17 -14.05
N PHE A 554 21.75 -3.49 -14.03
CA PHE A 554 20.87 -4.35 -14.79
C PHE A 554 20.06 -5.21 -13.83
N GLU A 555 18.80 -5.40 -14.13
CA GLU A 555 17.86 -6.20 -13.36
C GLU A 555 17.10 -7.14 -14.28
N CYS A 556 17.01 -8.41 -13.90
CA CYS A 556 16.12 -9.39 -14.50
C CYS A 556 15.10 -9.80 -13.47
N ARG A 557 13.84 -9.45 -13.66
CA ARG A 557 12.72 -9.85 -12.83
C ARG A 557 12.09 -11.10 -13.35
N ASN A 558 11.64 -11.96 -12.42
CA ASN A 558 11.00 -13.22 -12.75
C ASN A 558 11.84 -14.03 -13.76
N LEU A 559 13.08 -14.35 -13.39
CA LEU A 559 14.08 -15.02 -14.23
C LEU A 559 13.57 -16.30 -14.88
N THR A 560 12.78 -17.07 -14.14
CA THR A 560 12.21 -18.37 -14.57
C THR A 560 10.98 -18.23 -15.46
N ASP A 561 10.49 -17.01 -15.69
CA ASP A 561 9.26 -16.71 -16.44
C ASP A 561 8.01 -17.40 -15.85
N GLU A 562 7.96 -17.48 -14.51
CA GLU A 562 6.84 -18.06 -13.78
C GLU A 562 5.56 -17.27 -14.03
N LYS A 563 4.42 -17.98 -14.11
CA LYS A 563 3.11 -17.33 -14.19
C LYS A 563 2.72 -16.79 -12.82
N LEU A 564 2.88 -15.49 -12.64
CA LEU A 564 2.55 -14.80 -11.40
C LEU A 564 1.14 -14.20 -11.48
N TYR A 565 0.42 -14.27 -10.37
CA TYR A 565 -0.92 -13.74 -10.24
C TYR A 565 -1.00 -12.78 -9.05
N ASP A 566 -1.93 -11.84 -9.11
CA ASP A 566 -2.31 -11.08 -7.94
C ASP A 566 -3.37 -11.83 -7.10
N ASN A 567 -3.85 -11.19 -6.06
CA ASN A 567 -4.87 -11.76 -5.18
C ASN A 567 -6.29 -11.80 -5.78
N PHE A 568 -6.47 -11.42 -7.05
CA PHE A 568 -7.71 -11.56 -7.82
C PHE A 568 -7.57 -12.52 -9.00
N SER A 569 -6.49 -13.30 -9.03
CA SER A 569 -6.16 -14.20 -10.13
C SER A 569 -5.89 -13.48 -11.46
N LEU A 570 -5.54 -12.19 -11.42
CA LEU A 570 -5.08 -11.46 -12.59
C LEU A 570 -3.61 -11.77 -12.83
N GLN A 571 -3.28 -12.26 -14.03
CA GLN A 571 -1.92 -12.61 -14.38
C GLN A 571 -1.05 -11.35 -14.52
N LYS A 572 0.12 -11.38 -13.88
CA LYS A 572 1.14 -10.33 -13.93
C LYS A 572 2.11 -10.55 -15.08
N ALA A 573 2.99 -9.55 -15.27
CA ALA A 573 4.09 -9.65 -16.23
C ALA A 573 4.98 -10.86 -15.95
N GLY A 574 5.38 -11.57 -16.99
CA GLY A 574 6.41 -12.60 -16.95
C GLY A 574 7.81 -11.99 -16.80
N ARG A 575 8.83 -12.66 -17.35
CA ARG A 575 10.22 -12.19 -17.28
C ARG A 575 10.39 -10.82 -17.92
N ALA A 576 11.11 -9.94 -17.17
CA ALA A 576 11.34 -8.57 -17.59
C ALA A 576 12.78 -8.11 -17.28
N PHE A 577 13.34 -7.28 -18.14
CA PHE A 577 14.71 -6.78 -18.04
C PHE A 577 14.70 -5.26 -17.94
N TYR A 578 15.58 -4.71 -17.09
CA TYR A 578 15.72 -3.28 -16.89
C TYR A 578 17.19 -2.89 -16.81
N GLY A 579 17.55 -1.79 -17.48
CA GLY A 579 18.84 -1.13 -17.34
C GLY A 579 18.64 0.23 -16.69
N LYS A 580 19.54 0.63 -15.78
CA LYS A 580 19.51 1.93 -15.09
C LYS A 580 20.88 2.55 -15.05
N PHE A 581 20.94 3.85 -15.35
CA PHE A 581 22.08 4.70 -15.12
C PHE A 581 21.72 5.78 -14.08
N ARG A 582 22.62 6.01 -13.10
CA ARG A 582 22.44 7.02 -12.07
C ARG A 582 23.73 7.80 -11.87
N VAL A 583 23.62 9.10 -11.72
CA VAL A 583 24.71 10.00 -11.33
C VAL A 583 24.38 10.64 -9.99
N TYR A 584 25.41 10.76 -9.16
CA TYR A 584 25.29 11.40 -7.87
C TYR A 584 26.49 12.34 -7.63
N PHE A 585 26.19 13.62 -7.40
CA PHE A 585 27.15 14.64 -7.05
C PHE A 585 26.72 15.31 -5.75
N GLY A 586 27.67 15.73 -4.91
CA GLY A 586 27.38 16.46 -3.68
C GLY A 586 28.63 16.71 -2.85
N LYS A 587 28.59 17.80 -2.10
CA LYS A 587 29.63 18.25 -1.17
C LYS A 587 29.05 18.43 0.22
#